data_cfdc14bd505a07d66bbe8e20f9d345b0
#
_entry.id   cfdc14bd505a07d66bbe8e20f9d345b0
#
_cell.length_a   1.000
_cell.length_b   1.000
_cell.length_c   1.000
_cell.angle_alpha   90.00
_cell.angle_beta   90.00
_cell.angle_gamma   90.00
#
_symmetry.space_group_name_H-M   'P 1'
#
loop_
_entity.id
_entity.type
_entity.pdbx_description
1 polymer ?
#
loop_
_entity_poly.entity_id
_entity_poly.type
_entity_poly.pdbx_seq_one_letter_code
_entity_poly.pdbx_strand_id
1 'polypeptide(L)'
;MMSSQRKMAIRSLEMMVLIVEKNDFLLKQVKGGKIDTAWRRTTGNEGLHLENGNRIEVVAANSDSARGLTADVLWIDELREVSEAAMDASKSTTLTRANSQRFYTSNAGTVESEVLNNMRERSMSKPPRSLGFYEYSAPENCDIWDRSAWAMANPSLGILISEEAVEETIATSTNVAARTETLCQWVNTGLTSPWTPGSWEDLADKDMVMTPGMTVMFAFDV
;
A
#
# COMPACT_ATOMS: atom_id res chain seq x y z
N MET A 1 -10.24 10.79 -1.57
CA MET A 1 -9.26 9.76 -2.00
C MET A 1 -7.88 10.39 -2.04
N MET A 2 -6.89 9.72 -1.54
CA MET A 2 -5.50 10.16 -1.51
C MET A 2 -4.58 9.08 -2.06
N SER A 3 -3.46 9.47 -2.66
CA SER A 3 -2.33 8.61 -2.99
C SER A 3 -1.05 9.44 -2.95
N SER A 4 0.10 8.81 -2.77
CA SER A 4 1.41 9.47 -2.82
C SER A 4 1.57 10.30 -4.10
N GLN A 5 1.06 9.77 -5.20
CA GLN A 5 0.97 10.48 -6.48
C GLN A 5 -0.48 10.82 -6.80
N ARG A 6 -0.80 12.12 -6.86
CA ARG A 6 -2.14 12.60 -7.19
C ARG A 6 -2.72 11.98 -8.47
N LYS A 7 -1.88 11.72 -9.48
CA LYS A 7 -2.28 11.08 -10.73
C LYS A 7 -2.90 9.69 -10.51
N MET A 8 -2.40 8.93 -9.53
CA MET A 8 -2.95 7.60 -9.21
C MET A 8 -4.34 7.73 -8.59
N ALA A 9 -4.52 8.66 -7.64
CA ALA A 9 -5.83 8.91 -7.06
C ALA A 9 -6.87 9.41 -8.10
N ILE A 10 -6.44 10.18 -9.10
CA ILE A 10 -7.31 10.57 -10.22
C ILE A 10 -7.74 9.35 -11.05
N ARG A 11 -6.83 8.43 -11.37
CA ARG A 11 -7.17 7.18 -12.09
C ARG A 11 -8.18 6.33 -11.31
N SER A 12 -8.02 6.22 -10.00
CA SER A 12 -8.99 5.51 -9.15
C SER A 12 -10.37 6.19 -9.18
N LEU A 13 -10.42 7.53 -9.19
CA LEU A 13 -11.67 8.28 -9.36
C LEU A 13 -12.29 8.04 -10.75
N GLU A 14 -11.48 8.03 -11.82
CA GLU A 14 -11.94 7.75 -13.18
C GLU A 14 -12.57 6.36 -13.30
N MET A 15 -11.92 5.35 -12.71
CA MET A 15 -12.49 3.99 -12.66
C MET A 15 -13.81 3.94 -11.89
N MET A 16 -13.91 4.66 -10.77
CA MET A 16 -15.14 4.77 -10.01
C MET A 16 -16.25 5.44 -10.85
N VAL A 17 -15.93 6.50 -11.57
CA VAL A 17 -16.89 7.18 -12.47
C VAL A 17 -17.40 6.23 -13.55
N LEU A 18 -16.53 5.42 -14.17
CA LEU A 18 -16.95 4.41 -15.15
C LEU A 18 -17.90 3.36 -14.57
N ILE A 19 -17.68 2.94 -13.32
CA ILE A 19 -18.59 2.01 -12.63
C ILE A 19 -19.95 2.68 -12.39
N VAL A 20 -19.94 3.92 -11.92
CA VAL A 20 -21.17 4.70 -11.69
C VAL A 20 -21.95 4.91 -12.98
N GLU A 21 -21.27 5.25 -14.07
CA GLU A 21 -21.90 5.48 -15.39
C GLU A 21 -22.59 4.23 -15.95
N LYS A 22 -22.02 3.06 -15.70
CA LYS A 22 -22.55 1.77 -16.16
C LYS A 22 -23.61 1.16 -15.24
N ASN A 23 -23.92 1.80 -14.12
CA ASN A 23 -24.87 1.28 -13.14
C ASN A 23 -26.00 2.28 -12.91
N ASP A 24 -27.19 1.97 -13.39
CA ASP A 24 -28.38 2.84 -13.32
C ASP A 24 -28.76 3.25 -11.88
N PHE A 25 -28.55 2.39 -10.91
CA PHE A 25 -28.81 2.70 -9.50
C PHE A 25 -27.83 3.76 -8.99
N LEU A 26 -26.53 3.59 -9.28
CA LEU A 26 -25.49 4.54 -8.87
C LEU A 26 -25.60 5.86 -9.65
N LEU A 27 -25.92 5.78 -10.93
CA LEU A 27 -26.09 6.97 -11.78
C LEU A 27 -27.20 7.90 -11.27
N LYS A 28 -28.26 7.36 -10.70
CA LYS A 28 -29.33 8.16 -10.08
C LYS A 28 -28.89 8.88 -8.80
N GLN A 29 -27.78 8.45 -8.19
CA GLN A 29 -27.26 9.07 -6.97
C GLN A 29 -26.33 10.25 -7.27
N VAL A 30 -25.84 10.40 -8.48
CA VAL A 30 -24.96 11.52 -8.83
C VAL A 30 -25.79 12.75 -9.22
N LYS A 31 -25.20 13.93 -9.05
CA LYS A 31 -25.85 15.22 -9.28
C LYS A 31 -26.48 15.31 -10.67
N GLY A 32 -27.79 15.52 -10.70
CA GLY A 32 -28.57 15.60 -11.92
C GLY A 32 -28.72 14.28 -12.67
N GLY A 33 -28.36 13.14 -12.08
CA GLY A 33 -28.45 11.82 -12.69
C GLY A 33 -27.61 11.63 -13.95
N LYS A 34 -26.56 12.45 -14.13
CA LYS A 34 -25.68 12.42 -15.32
C LYS A 34 -24.24 12.70 -14.92
N ILE A 35 -23.32 11.94 -15.50
CA ILE A 35 -21.88 12.09 -15.24
C ILE A 35 -21.38 13.49 -15.63
N ASP A 36 -21.78 14.02 -16.77
CA ASP A 36 -21.31 15.33 -17.25
C ASP A 36 -21.64 16.49 -16.29
N THR A 37 -22.71 16.38 -15.51
CA THR A 37 -23.10 17.38 -14.51
C THR A 37 -22.48 17.13 -13.15
N ALA A 38 -22.16 15.89 -12.85
CA ALA A 38 -21.67 15.45 -11.55
C ALA A 38 -20.15 15.38 -11.45
N TRP A 39 -19.47 15.06 -12.55
CA TRP A 39 -18.02 14.89 -12.56
C TRP A 39 -17.29 16.19 -12.86
N ARG A 40 -16.59 16.70 -11.84
CA ARG A 40 -15.73 17.87 -11.97
C ARG A 40 -14.32 17.42 -12.40
N ARG A 41 -13.86 17.92 -13.54
CA ARG A 41 -12.56 17.60 -14.17
C ARG A 41 -11.52 18.72 -14.02
N THR A 42 -11.84 19.79 -13.29
CA THR A 42 -10.92 20.92 -13.12
C THR A 42 -9.71 20.51 -12.31
N THR A 43 -8.52 20.74 -12.86
CA THR A 43 -7.25 20.46 -12.20
C THR A 43 -7.20 21.11 -10.81
N GLY A 44 -6.92 20.31 -9.79
CA GLY A 44 -6.93 20.74 -8.40
C GLY A 44 -8.25 20.55 -7.66
N ASN A 45 -9.35 20.32 -8.38
CA ASN A 45 -10.70 20.15 -7.82
C ASN A 45 -11.44 18.99 -8.46
N GLU A 46 -10.73 17.93 -8.84
CA GLU A 46 -11.35 16.74 -9.41
C GLU A 46 -12.21 16.03 -8.38
N GLY A 47 -13.41 15.69 -8.77
CA GLY A 47 -14.35 15.01 -7.88
C GLY A 47 -15.68 14.66 -8.52
N LEU A 48 -16.39 13.75 -7.88
CA LEU A 48 -17.73 13.34 -8.24
C LEU A 48 -18.71 13.89 -7.19
N HIS A 49 -19.70 14.64 -7.64
CA HIS A 49 -20.73 15.23 -6.79
C HIS A 49 -21.99 14.36 -6.78
N LEU A 50 -22.54 14.12 -5.60
CA LEU A 50 -23.77 13.34 -5.42
C LEU A 50 -24.98 14.24 -5.25
N GLU A 51 -26.17 13.70 -5.52
CA GLU A 51 -27.44 14.43 -5.46
C GLU A 51 -27.77 14.92 -4.04
N ASN A 52 -27.36 14.17 -3.02
CA ASN A 52 -27.56 14.52 -1.61
C ASN A 52 -26.55 15.59 -1.08
N GLY A 53 -25.74 16.18 -1.95
CA GLY A 53 -24.72 17.18 -1.59
C GLY A 53 -23.38 16.59 -1.16
N ASN A 54 -23.27 15.28 -1.00
CA ASN A 54 -21.98 14.62 -0.76
C ASN A 54 -21.08 14.69 -1.99
N ARG A 55 -19.80 14.51 -1.79
CA ARG A 55 -18.81 14.55 -2.85
C ARG A 55 -17.65 13.59 -2.58
N ILE A 56 -17.07 13.09 -3.64
CA ILE A 56 -15.84 12.31 -3.63
C ILE A 56 -14.77 13.19 -4.27
N GLU A 57 -13.72 13.50 -3.54
CA GLU A 57 -12.64 14.40 -3.99
C GLU A 57 -11.30 13.67 -3.99
N VAL A 58 -10.42 14.09 -4.89
CA VAL A 58 -9.04 13.62 -4.97
C VAL A 58 -8.10 14.66 -4.35
N VAL A 59 -7.24 14.19 -3.45
CA VAL A 59 -6.26 15.02 -2.76
C VAL A 59 -4.91 14.31 -2.81
N ALA A 60 -3.82 15.06 -2.98
CA ALA A 60 -2.49 14.50 -2.84
C ALA A 60 -2.20 14.12 -1.38
N ALA A 61 -1.55 12.98 -1.14
CA ALA A 61 -1.16 12.55 0.19
C ALA A 61 0.14 13.28 0.63
N ASN A 62 -0.01 14.56 0.92
CA ASN A 62 1.06 15.36 1.52
C ASN A 62 0.53 16.13 2.74
N SER A 63 1.45 16.65 3.56
CA SER A 63 1.12 17.32 4.82
C SER A 63 0.24 18.57 4.64
N ASP A 64 0.33 19.26 3.51
CA ASP A 64 -0.35 20.52 3.29
C ASP A 64 -1.74 20.32 2.69
N SER A 65 -1.89 19.39 1.77
CA SER A 65 -3.16 19.13 1.06
C SER A 65 -4.24 18.52 1.95
N ALA A 66 -3.88 17.79 3.01
CA ALA A 66 -4.83 17.18 3.93
C ALA A 66 -5.35 18.14 5.00
N ARG A 67 -4.60 19.22 5.31
CA ARG A 67 -4.97 20.18 6.36
C ARG A 67 -6.23 20.98 5.99
N GLY A 68 -7.14 21.08 6.95
CA GLY A 68 -8.39 21.84 6.77
C GLY A 68 -9.50 21.09 6.04
N LEU A 69 -9.26 19.87 5.59
CA LEU A 69 -10.29 19.02 5.03
C LEU A 69 -11.05 18.29 6.13
N THR A 70 -12.33 18.00 5.86
CA THR A 70 -13.15 17.14 6.71
C THR A 70 -13.83 16.10 5.85
N ALA A 71 -13.68 14.83 6.24
CA ALA A 71 -14.19 13.69 5.48
C ALA A 71 -14.86 12.66 6.39
N ASP A 72 -15.96 12.07 5.92
CA ASP A 72 -16.59 10.92 6.56
C ASP A 72 -15.86 9.62 6.20
N VAL A 73 -15.32 9.57 4.98
CA VAL A 73 -14.53 8.44 4.48
C VAL A 73 -13.20 8.96 3.92
N LEU A 74 -12.12 8.43 4.43
CA LEU A 74 -10.77 8.64 3.90
C LEU A 74 -10.28 7.34 3.27
N TRP A 75 -9.89 7.38 2.01
CA TRP A 75 -9.20 6.27 1.36
C TRP A 75 -7.81 6.72 0.92
N ILE A 76 -6.78 6.04 1.40
CA ILE A 76 -5.39 6.23 1.01
C ILE A 76 -4.94 4.98 0.26
N ASP A 77 -4.59 5.16 -1.00
CA ASP A 77 -4.05 4.13 -1.86
C ASP A 77 -2.52 4.21 -1.91
N GLU A 78 -1.87 3.09 -2.08
CA GLU A 78 -0.42 2.92 -2.08
C GLU A 78 0.22 3.41 -0.76
N LEU A 79 -0.29 2.89 0.37
CA LEU A 79 0.13 3.33 1.70
C LEU A 79 1.63 3.17 1.96
N ARG A 80 2.30 2.21 1.31
CA ARG A 80 3.75 2.00 1.43
C ARG A 80 4.60 3.21 1.03
N GLU A 81 4.05 4.08 0.18
CA GLU A 81 4.72 5.29 -0.34
C GLU A 81 4.38 6.55 0.46
N VAL A 82 3.55 6.43 1.49
CA VAL A 82 3.04 7.58 2.25
C VAL A 82 3.96 7.87 3.44
N SER A 83 4.41 9.11 3.56
CA SER A 83 5.24 9.54 4.68
C SER A 83 4.44 9.66 5.98
N GLU A 84 5.12 9.55 7.14
CA GLU A 84 4.49 9.75 8.45
C GLU A 84 3.84 11.14 8.58
N ALA A 85 4.48 12.19 8.07
CA ALA A 85 3.92 13.54 8.10
C ALA A 85 2.60 13.65 7.32
N ALA A 86 2.50 13.00 6.15
CA ALA A 86 1.28 12.96 5.35
C ALA A 86 0.20 12.11 6.04
N MET A 87 0.58 10.99 6.64
CA MET A 87 -0.33 10.14 7.40
C MET A 87 -0.92 10.88 8.61
N ASP A 88 -0.11 11.59 9.38
CA ASP A 88 -0.58 12.35 10.55
C ASP A 88 -1.49 13.51 10.15
N ALA A 89 -1.15 14.23 9.10
CA ALA A 89 -2.03 15.28 8.55
C ALA A 89 -3.38 14.69 8.10
N SER A 90 -3.38 13.51 7.51
CA SER A 90 -4.60 12.84 7.04
C SER A 90 -5.53 12.39 8.17
N LYS A 91 -4.98 11.99 9.32
CA LYS A 91 -5.76 11.55 10.48
C LYS A 91 -6.71 12.62 11.00
N SER A 92 -6.29 13.89 10.93
CA SER A 92 -7.09 15.03 11.39
C SER A 92 -8.38 15.22 10.59
N THR A 93 -8.40 14.80 9.32
CA THR A 93 -9.53 15.01 8.40
C THR A 93 -10.82 14.30 8.85
N THR A 94 -10.70 13.24 9.62
CA THR A 94 -11.84 12.40 10.04
C THR A 94 -12.21 12.56 11.51
N LEU A 95 -11.44 13.32 12.31
CA LEU A 95 -11.59 13.41 13.77
C LEU A 95 -12.95 13.98 14.23
N THR A 96 -13.52 14.90 13.44
CA THR A 96 -14.78 15.58 13.79
C THR A 96 -16.02 14.81 13.34
N ARG A 97 -15.85 13.64 12.72
CA ARG A 97 -16.94 12.82 12.19
C ARG A 97 -17.19 11.60 13.06
N ALA A 98 -18.39 11.46 13.60
CA ALA A 98 -18.74 10.40 14.57
C ALA A 98 -18.60 8.97 14.01
N ASN A 99 -18.92 8.78 12.72
CA ASN A 99 -18.89 7.47 12.05
C ASN A 99 -17.86 7.43 10.91
N SER A 100 -16.74 8.12 11.10
CA SER A 100 -15.71 8.17 10.06
C SER A 100 -15.05 6.80 9.87
N GLN A 101 -14.70 6.54 8.61
CA GLN A 101 -13.98 5.33 8.20
C GLN A 101 -12.70 5.71 7.45
N ARG A 102 -11.66 4.90 7.64
CA ARG A 102 -10.39 5.03 6.92
C ARG A 102 -10.05 3.71 6.28
N PHE A 103 -9.82 3.75 4.98
CA PHE A 103 -9.39 2.61 4.19
C PHE A 103 -7.98 2.86 3.68
N TYR A 104 -7.14 1.86 3.81
CA TYR A 104 -5.77 1.87 3.35
C TYR A 104 -5.54 0.66 2.47
N THR A 105 -4.99 0.88 1.29
CA THR A 105 -4.64 -0.18 0.35
C THR A 105 -3.17 -0.05 -0.04
N SER A 106 -2.49 -1.18 -0.19
CA SER A 106 -1.08 -1.19 -0.56
C SER A 106 -0.64 -2.59 -0.99
N ASN A 107 0.40 -2.66 -1.81
CA ASN A 107 1.24 -3.85 -1.90
C ASN A 107 2.14 -3.96 -0.66
N ALA A 108 2.94 -5.03 -0.57
CA ALA A 108 3.90 -5.20 0.49
C ALA A 108 4.90 -4.04 0.56
N GLY A 109 5.29 -3.68 1.77
CA GLY A 109 6.27 -2.63 2.01
C GLY A 109 7.72 -3.12 1.89
N THR A 110 8.60 -2.16 1.77
CA THR A 110 10.05 -2.31 1.96
C THR A 110 10.42 -1.81 3.36
N VAL A 111 11.70 -1.84 3.72
CA VAL A 111 12.18 -1.25 4.98
C VAL A 111 11.89 0.26 5.09
N GLU A 112 11.76 0.94 3.96
CA GLU A 112 11.48 2.39 3.89
C GLU A 112 9.98 2.71 4.07
N SER A 113 9.12 1.70 4.02
CA SER A 113 7.66 1.84 4.13
C SER A 113 7.21 1.94 5.60
N GLU A 114 7.76 2.88 6.36
CA GLU A 114 7.61 2.99 7.82
C GLU A 114 6.14 2.97 8.28
N VAL A 115 5.30 3.78 7.64
CA VAL A 115 3.85 3.89 7.98
C VAL A 115 3.15 2.54 7.84
N LEU A 116 3.37 1.86 6.72
CA LEU A 116 2.76 0.56 6.43
C LEU A 116 3.32 -0.53 7.37
N ASN A 117 4.64 -0.56 7.58
CA ASN A 117 5.30 -1.53 8.45
C ASN A 117 4.79 -1.40 9.91
N ASN A 118 4.74 -0.18 10.44
CA ASN A 118 4.21 0.10 11.77
C ASN A 118 2.73 -0.30 11.90
N MET A 119 1.93 -0.09 10.85
CA MET A 119 0.52 -0.48 10.85
C MET A 119 0.35 -2.00 10.83
N ARG A 120 1.15 -2.71 10.04
CA ARG A 120 1.16 -4.18 9.98
C ARG A 120 1.56 -4.77 11.33
N GLU A 121 2.65 -4.32 11.93
CA GLU A 121 3.12 -4.78 13.23
C GLU A 121 2.04 -4.59 14.32
N ARG A 122 1.43 -3.42 14.36
CA ARG A 122 0.32 -3.13 15.29
C ARG A 122 -0.88 -4.04 15.07
N SER A 123 -1.21 -4.35 13.81
CA SER A 123 -2.34 -5.22 13.48
C SER A 123 -2.11 -6.66 13.93
N MET A 124 -0.87 -7.12 13.92
CA MET A 124 -0.49 -8.48 14.31
C MET A 124 -0.24 -8.64 15.82
N SER A 125 0.17 -7.56 16.52
CA SER A 125 0.48 -7.63 17.94
C SER A 125 -0.76 -7.42 18.82
N LYS A 126 -1.33 -6.22 18.82
CA LYS A 126 -2.49 -5.82 19.65
C LYS A 126 -3.41 -4.89 18.85
N PRO A 127 -4.19 -5.43 17.90
CA PRO A 127 -5.05 -4.59 17.09
C PRO A 127 -6.16 -3.97 17.96
N PRO A 128 -6.44 -2.66 17.79
CA PRO A 128 -7.64 -2.07 18.36
C PRO A 128 -8.88 -2.71 17.73
N ARG A 129 -10.00 -2.77 18.49
CA ARG A 129 -11.27 -3.37 18.02
C ARG A 129 -11.80 -2.76 16.71
N SER A 130 -11.43 -1.52 16.43
CA SER A 130 -11.85 -0.79 15.24
C SER A 130 -10.95 -1.01 14.03
N LEU A 131 -9.88 -1.82 14.14
CA LEU A 131 -8.96 -2.11 13.04
C LEU A 131 -9.30 -3.46 12.41
N GLY A 132 -9.69 -3.45 11.13
CA GLY A 132 -9.68 -4.64 10.27
C GLY A 132 -8.38 -4.67 9.47
N PHE A 133 -7.73 -5.81 9.41
CA PHE A 133 -6.52 -6.01 8.61
C PHE A 133 -6.67 -7.26 7.77
N TYR A 134 -6.41 -7.13 6.48
CA TYR A 134 -6.51 -8.21 5.49
C TYR A 134 -5.22 -8.23 4.68
N GLU A 135 -4.51 -9.35 4.73
CA GLU A 135 -3.26 -9.55 3.99
C GLU A 135 -3.41 -10.74 3.06
N TYR A 136 -3.14 -10.50 1.78
CA TYR A 136 -3.04 -11.52 0.74
C TYR A 136 -1.60 -11.56 0.28
N SER A 137 -0.87 -12.55 0.76
CA SER A 137 0.57 -12.69 0.54
C SER A 137 0.91 -14.17 0.31
N ALA A 138 1.88 -14.43 -0.54
CA ALA A 138 2.48 -15.74 -0.66
C ALA A 138 3.31 -16.10 0.59
N PRO A 139 3.48 -17.38 0.93
CA PRO A 139 4.36 -17.81 2.03
C PRO A 139 5.79 -17.29 1.87
N GLU A 140 6.43 -16.87 2.96
CA GLU A 140 7.74 -16.20 2.95
C GLU A 140 8.82 -16.92 2.12
N ASN A 141 8.93 -18.23 2.25
CA ASN A 141 9.99 -19.02 1.62
C ASN A 141 9.50 -19.85 0.43
N CYS A 142 8.38 -19.45 -0.21
CA CYS A 142 7.90 -20.17 -1.39
C CYS A 142 8.83 -19.97 -2.60
N ASP A 143 8.80 -20.95 -3.50
CA ASP A 143 9.33 -20.75 -4.85
C ASP A 143 8.48 -19.67 -5.56
N ILE A 144 9.14 -18.73 -6.23
CA ILE A 144 8.43 -17.69 -7.01
C ILE A 144 7.60 -18.28 -8.15
N TRP A 145 7.87 -19.52 -8.57
CA TRP A 145 7.15 -20.25 -9.61
C TRP A 145 6.04 -21.14 -9.07
N ASP A 146 5.82 -21.16 -7.74
CA ASP A 146 4.73 -21.93 -7.14
C ASP A 146 3.37 -21.28 -7.44
N ARG A 147 2.58 -21.91 -8.31
CA ARG A 147 1.26 -21.43 -8.71
C ARG A 147 0.27 -21.37 -7.54
N SER A 148 0.44 -22.23 -6.53
CA SER A 148 -0.39 -22.17 -5.33
C SER A 148 -0.10 -20.89 -4.51
N ALA A 149 1.16 -20.47 -4.46
CA ALA A 149 1.56 -19.21 -3.84
C ALA A 149 1.05 -17.99 -4.61
N TRP A 150 0.99 -18.08 -5.96
CA TRP A 150 0.39 -17.02 -6.78
C TRP A 150 -1.08 -16.78 -6.42
N ALA A 151 -1.86 -17.86 -6.27
CA ALA A 151 -3.27 -17.77 -5.90
C ALA A 151 -3.50 -17.17 -4.50
N MET A 152 -2.58 -17.44 -3.56
CA MET A 152 -2.65 -16.84 -2.22
C MET A 152 -2.41 -15.33 -2.23
N ALA A 153 -1.47 -14.86 -3.04
CA ALA A 153 -1.15 -13.45 -3.18
C ALA A 153 -2.14 -12.68 -4.07
N ASN A 154 -2.78 -13.38 -5.03
CA ASN A 154 -3.65 -12.76 -6.02
C ASN A 154 -5.05 -13.38 -5.99
N PRO A 155 -5.96 -12.88 -5.13
CA PRO A 155 -7.32 -13.43 -5.01
C PRO A 155 -8.15 -13.35 -6.30
N SER A 156 -7.75 -12.53 -7.26
CA SER A 156 -8.39 -12.42 -8.58
C SER A 156 -7.73 -13.28 -9.67
N LEU A 157 -6.77 -14.14 -9.32
CA LEU A 157 -6.14 -15.06 -10.25
C LEU A 157 -7.20 -16.02 -10.85
N GLY A 158 -7.17 -16.17 -12.17
CA GLY A 158 -8.15 -16.94 -12.92
C GLY A 158 -9.48 -16.21 -13.19
N ILE A 159 -9.66 -14.97 -12.67
CA ILE A 159 -10.85 -14.14 -12.90
C ILE A 159 -10.48 -12.86 -13.68
N LEU A 160 -9.62 -12.02 -13.10
CA LEU A 160 -9.15 -10.77 -13.70
C LEU A 160 -7.68 -10.86 -14.15
N ILE A 161 -6.91 -11.73 -13.52
CA ILE A 161 -5.49 -11.93 -13.78
C ILE A 161 -5.33 -13.37 -14.25
N SER A 162 -4.71 -13.58 -15.43
CA SER A 162 -4.42 -14.93 -15.91
C SER A 162 -3.10 -15.46 -15.34
N GLU A 163 -2.93 -16.76 -15.27
CA GLU A 163 -1.68 -17.39 -14.84
C GLU A 163 -0.52 -17.04 -15.78
N GLU A 164 -0.79 -16.96 -17.08
CA GLU A 164 0.22 -16.56 -18.08
C GLU A 164 0.72 -15.14 -17.84
N ALA A 165 -0.16 -14.21 -17.45
CA ALA A 165 0.25 -12.84 -17.13
C ALA A 165 1.13 -12.77 -15.89
N VAL A 166 0.85 -13.61 -14.88
CA VAL A 166 1.71 -13.71 -13.68
C VAL A 166 3.06 -14.33 -14.04
N GLU A 167 3.06 -15.41 -14.81
CA GLU A 167 4.28 -16.09 -15.28
C GLU A 167 5.18 -15.15 -16.08
N GLU A 168 4.63 -14.41 -17.03
CA GLU A 168 5.37 -13.40 -17.82
C GLU A 168 5.93 -12.29 -16.94
N THR A 169 5.12 -11.80 -15.98
CA THR A 169 5.55 -10.76 -15.05
C THR A 169 6.72 -11.23 -14.19
N ILE A 170 6.67 -12.45 -13.65
CA ILE A 170 7.77 -13.02 -12.85
C ILE A 170 9.01 -13.23 -13.71
N ALA A 171 8.86 -13.77 -14.93
CA ALA A 171 9.97 -14.03 -15.85
C ALA A 171 10.75 -12.77 -16.25
N THR A 172 10.09 -11.63 -16.31
CA THR A 172 10.67 -10.34 -16.71
C THR A 172 11.09 -9.45 -15.54
N SER A 173 10.76 -9.83 -14.31
CA SER A 173 11.05 -9.07 -13.09
C SER A 173 12.36 -9.55 -12.42
N THR A 174 12.95 -8.67 -11.60
CA THR A 174 13.96 -9.12 -10.64
C THR A 174 13.29 -9.98 -9.55
N ASN A 175 14.06 -10.86 -8.89
CA ASN A 175 13.52 -11.70 -7.81
C ASN A 175 12.83 -10.86 -6.70
N VAL A 176 13.43 -9.74 -6.34
CA VAL A 176 12.85 -8.81 -5.34
C VAL A 176 11.54 -8.24 -5.84
N ALA A 177 11.47 -7.72 -7.06
CA ALA A 177 10.25 -7.16 -7.62
C ALA A 177 9.15 -8.24 -7.77
N ALA A 178 9.47 -9.45 -8.21
CA ALA A 178 8.52 -10.55 -8.28
C ALA A 178 7.92 -10.85 -6.89
N ARG A 179 8.76 -10.86 -5.84
CA ARG A 179 8.32 -11.10 -4.47
C ARG A 179 7.45 -9.98 -3.92
N THR A 180 7.85 -8.71 -4.09
CA THR A 180 7.11 -7.57 -3.53
C THR A 180 5.84 -7.24 -4.33
N GLU A 181 5.94 -7.18 -5.66
CA GLU A 181 4.86 -6.68 -6.50
C GLU A 181 3.86 -7.77 -6.91
N THR A 182 4.35 -9.00 -7.16
CA THR A 182 3.50 -10.09 -7.65
C THR A 182 3.05 -11.02 -6.54
N LEU A 183 3.96 -11.35 -5.61
CA LEU A 183 3.69 -12.25 -4.49
C LEU A 183 3.32 -11.53 -3.19
N CYS A 184 3.32 -10.21 -3.19
CA CYS A 184 3.01 -9.36 -2.03
C CYS A 184 3.79 -9.76 -0.76
N GLN A 185 5.02 -10.25 -0.93
CA GLN A 185 5.88 -10.64 0.17
C GLN A 185 6.63 -9.45 0.75
N TRP A 186 6.73 -9.41 2.07
CA TRP A 186 7.52 -8.45 2.80
C TRP A 186 9.00 -8.85 2.72
N VAL A 187 9.73 -8.17 1.85
CA VAL A 187 11.15 -8.45 1.65
C VAL A 187 11.96 -7.41 2.41
N ASN A 188 12.70 -7.86 3.41
CA ASN A 188 13.64 -7.02 4.17
C ASN A 188 14.89 -6.73 3.31
N THR A 189 14.72 -6.14 2.16
CA THR A 189 15.81 -5.59 1.35
C THR A 189 16.12 -4.18 1.82
N GLY A 190 16.52 -4.06 3.07
CA GLY A 190 17.32 -2.92 3.47
C GLY A 190 18.65 -3.03 2.78
N LEU A 191 18.98 -2.03 1.95
CA LEU A 191 20.24 -1.90 1.23
C LEU A 191 20.71 -3.27 0.69
N THR A 192 20.87 -3.43 -0.59
CA THR A 192 21.45 -4.66 -1.15
C THR A 192 22.67 -4.99 -0.30
N SER A 193 22.50 -5.96 0.61
CA SER A 193 23.64 -6.43 1.39
C SER A 193 24.74 -6.75 0.37
N PRO A 194 25.92 -6.21 0.46
CA PRO A 194 27.02 -6.59 -0.43
C PRO A 194 27.36 -8.08 -0.31
N TRP A 195 26.72 -8.74 0.64
CA TRP A 195 26.91 -10.15 0.96
C TRP A 195 25.71 -10.96 0.46
N THR A 196 25.96 -12.09 -0.16
CA THR A 196 24.90 -13.07 -0.46
C THR A 196 24.25 -13.56 0.83
N PRO A 197 22.93 -13.88 0.83
CA PRO A 197 22.26 -14.45 2.00
C PRO A 197 23.01 -15.68 2.51
N GLY A 198 23.31 -15.71 3.81
CA GLY A 198 24.08 -16.78 4.45
C GLY A 198 25.59 -16.54 4.52
N SER A 199 26.15 -15.61 3.73
CA SER A 199 27.60 -15.36 3.73
C SER A 199 28.14 -14.89 5.10
N TRP A 200 27.34 -14.18 5.86
CA TRP A 200 27.74 -13.72 7.19
C TRP A 200 27.81 -14.89 8.18
N GLU A 201 26.83 -15.79 8.11
CA GLU A 201 26.77 -16.98 8.94
C GLU A 201 27.88 -17.96 8.59
N ASP A 202 28.22 -18.07 7.29
CA ASP A 202 29.30 -18.93 6.79
C ASP A 202 30.70 -18.42 7.23
N LEU A 203 30.83 -17.12 7.48
CA LEU A 203 32.06 -16.51 7.97
C LEU A 203 32.20 -16.61 9.50
N ALA A 204 31.17 -17.04 10.22
CA ALA A 204 31.19 -17.16 11.67
C ALA A 204 32.10 -18.32 12.10
N ASP A 205 33.24 -18.00 12.69
CA ASP A 205 34.07 -18.99 13.37
C ASP A 205 33.47 -19.29 14.74
N LYS A 206 32.75 -20.40 14.86
CA LYS A 206 32.10 -20.83 16.10
C LYS A 206 33.08 -21.30 17.19
N ASP A 207 34.29 -21.60 16.80
CA ASP A 207 35.35 -22.07 17.70
C ASP A 207 36.23 -20.92 18.16
N MET A 208 35.98 -19.70 17.66
CA MET A 208 36.74 -18.51 18.09
C MET A 208 36.43 -18.14 19.53
N VAL A 209 37.41 -18.28 20.39
CA VAL A 209 37.32 -17.89 21.80
C VAL A 209 38.17 -16.66 22.01
N MET A 210 37.56 -15.58 22.47
CA MET A 210 38.34 -14.38 22.92
C MET A 210 39.06 -14.70 24.25
N THR A 211 40.39 -14.67 24.22
CA THR A 211 41.18 -14.84 25.43
C THR A 211 41.32 -13.51 26.17
N PRO A 212 41.37 -13.52 27.53
CA PRO A 212 41.60 -12.31 28.30
C PRO A 212 42.93 -11.64 27.90
N GLY A 213 42.86 -10.35 27.58
CA GLY A 213 44.01 -9.56 27.13
C GLY A 213 44.18 -9.41 25.62
N MET A 214 43.31 -9.99 24.78
CA MET A 214 43.26 -9.68 23.36
C MET A 214 42.81 -8.24 23.13
N THR A 215 43.52 -7.53 22.25
CA THR A 215 43.07 -6.23 21.75
C THR A 215 42.07 -6.47 20.63
N VAL A 216 40.85 -5.98 20.82
CA VAL A 216 39.78 -6.06 19.80
C VAL A 216 39.54 -4.66 19.26
N MET A 217 39.58 -4.50 17.94
CA MET A 217 39.19 -3.27 17.28
C MET A 217 37.84 -3.49 16.60
N PHE A 218 36.89 -2.58 16.86
CA PHE A 218 35.62 -2.52 16.17
C PHE A 218 35.65 -1.31 15.22
N ALA A 219 35.29 -1.54 13.96
CA ALA A 219 35.06 -0.47 13.00
C ALA A 219 33.60 -0.55 12.53
N PHE A 220 32.91 0.58 12.57
CA PHE A 220 31.56 0.75 12.02
C PHE A 220 31.64 1.84 10.96
N ASP A 221 31.10 1.55 9.79
CA ASP A 221 30.83 2.53 8.75
C ASP A 221 29.29 2.69 8.66
N VAL A 222 28.78 3.94 8.68
CA VAL A 222 27.35 4.27 8.70
C VAL A 222 27.01 5.04 7.45
#